data_945c865737b64147e445dcf4a274ff79
#
_entry.id   945c865737b64147e445dcf4a274ff79
#
_cell.length_a   1.000
_cell.length_b   1.000
_cell.length_c   1.000
_cell.angle_alpha   90.00
_cell.angle_beta   90.00
_cell.angle_gamma   90.00
#
_symmetry.space_group_name_H-M   'P 1'
#
loop_
_entity.id
_entity.type
_entity.pdbx_description
1 polymer ?
#
loop_
_entity_poly.entity_id
_entity_poly.type
_entity_poly.pdbx_seq_one_letter_code
_entity_poly.pdbx_strand_id
1 'polypeptide(L)'
;MSSRSKAEDWAEELEAVAGRIAPRFGRAEPRRRALAYLQGLLAPLERKNGWHLAEAAGDHTPDGMQEFLARVHWDADALRDDLRAYVIEHLGDDGAVLVLDETGFLKKGTKSAGVHRQYSGTAGRIENCQIGVFLGYASRHGRALIDRVLYLPQTWTNDRPRCRGAGIPDDVAFATKPKIARAMLERAVLAHVPYAWVAGDSVYGADSALRRAIEAAGKGYVLTVTSAQHLGLRPVADWAKEVPKGGWMRLSAGDGAKGPRLYDWACVPFRGAREGWQKALLIRRSLEKPDELTFYLTLAPEGTELATLVQVAGTRWTIEACFEAAKGEVGLDEYEVRSWTGWHRHVTLAMLAHAYLAVVRRHAIRGRGPRPRGRLAAPYGSRSAPAPLASCLGKAARSRSHPRLVGLATTTPAARQTITLDPQNQNSSTPAVVLIVW
;
A
#
# COMPACT_ATOMS: atom_id res chain seq x y z
N MET A 1 39.39 -7.33 4.85
CA MET A 1 38.26 -6.43 4.54
C MET A 1 37.38 -6.38 5.79
N SER A 2 37.31 -5.24 6.47
CA SER A 2 36.47 -5.06 7.67
C SER A 2 35.03 -5.23 7.28
N SER A 3 34.27 -6.10 7.96
CA SER A 3 32.82 -6.24 7.75
C SER A 3 32.17 -4.96 8.26
N ARG A 4 31.64 -4.13 7.35
CA ARG A 4 30.79 -2.99 7.73
C ARG A 4 29.67 -3.45 8.64
N SER A 5 29.33 -2.64 9.63
CA SER A 5 28.17 -2.89 10.45
C SER A 5 26.88 -2.62 9.65
N LYS A 6 25.80 -3.36 9.90
CA LYS A 6 24.50 -3.11 9.24
C LYS A 6 23.97 -1.70 9.48
N ALA A 7 24.37 -1.08 10.58
CA ALA A 7 24.00 0.30 10.92
C ALA A 7 24.67 1.31 9.98
N GLU A 8 25.91 1.05 9.59
CA GLU A 8 26.61 1.88 8.60
C GLU A 8 25.96 1.78 7.23
N ASP A 9 25.61 0.57 6.79
CA ASP A 9 24.90 0.36 5.52
C ASP A 9 23.54 1.10 5.49
N TRP A 10 22.82 1.12 6.61
CA TRP A 10 21.54 1.83 6.71
C TRP A 10 21.71 3.35 6.75
N ALA A 11 22.74 3.84 7.40
CA ALA A 11 23.07 5.27 7.40
C ALA A 11 23.44 5.74 5.99
N GLU A 12 24.25 4.98 5.26
CA GLU A 12 24.59 5.27 3.86
C GLU A 12 23.35 5.28 2.96
N GLU A 13 22.43 4.32 3.14
CA GLU A 13 21.17 4.30 2.40
C GLU A 13 20.32 5.54 2.69
N LEU A 14 20.28 6.03 3.94
CA LEU A 14 19.55 7.25 4.29
C LEU A 14 20.20 8.49 3.66
N GLU A 15 21.52 8.56 3.63
CA GLU A 15 22.26 9.62 2.94
C GLU A 15 22.01 9.58 1.42
N ALA A 16 21.95 8.38 0.82
CA ALA A 16 21.60 8.22 -0.58
C ALA A 16 20.19 8.73 -0.89
N VAL A 17 19.21 8.42 -0.02
CA VAL A 17 17.84 8.95 -0.12
C VAL A 17 17.83 10.47 0.00
N ALA A 18 18.57 11.03 0.98
CA ALA A 18 18.71 12.49 1.15
C ALA A 18 19.35 13.15 -0.09
N GLY A 19 20.40 12.54 -0.65
CA GLY A 19 21.02 12.98 -1.89
C GLY A 19 20.07 12.99 -3.09
N ARG A 20 19.21 11.96 -3.21
CA ARG A 20 18.19 11.86 -4.27
C ARG A 20 17.20 13.03 -4.24
N ILE A 21 16.70 13.37 -3.06
CA ILE A 21 15.72 14.45 -2.92
C ILE A 21 16.33 15.85 -2.83
N ALA A 22 17.63 15.97 -2.60
CA ALA A 22 18.32 17.25 -2.45
C ALA A 22 18.07 18.25 -3.60
N PRO A 23 17.96 17.84 -4.89
CA PRO A 23 17.65 18.77 -6.00
C PRO A 23 16.27 19.44 -5.88
N ARG A 24 15.36 18.90 -5.07
CA ARG A 24 14.02 19.50 -4.85
C ARG A 24 14.06 20.75 -3.96
N PHE A 25 15.20 21.01 -3.34
CA PHE A 25 15.41 22.13 -2.42
C PHE A 25 16.48 23.08 -2.98
N GLY A 26 16.10 24.30 -3.28
CA GLY A 26 16.98 25.29 -3.92
C GLY A 26 18.15 25.77 -3.07
N ARG A 27 18.07 25.62 -1.72
CA ARG A 27 19.07 26.14 -0.77
C ARG A 27 19.56 25.05 0.17
N ALA A 28 20.73 25.26 0.80
CA ALA A 28 21.33 24.28 1.70
C ALA A 28 20.52 24.07 3.00
N GLU A 29 19.89 25.13 3.52
CA GLU A 29 19.13 25.04 4.76
C GLU A 29 17.89 24.13 4.62
N PRO A 30 16.99 24.26 3.63
CA PRO A 30 15.92 23.30 3.40
C PRO A 30 16.38 21.87 3.16
N ARG A 31 17.54 21.65 2.54
CA ARG A 31 18.13 20.30 2.36
C ARG A 31 18.46 19.66 3.69
N ARG A 32 19.14 20.41 4.57
CA ARG A 32 19.45 19.95 5.94
C ARG A 32 18.18 19.68 6.73
N ARG A 33 17.16 20.56 6.58
CA ARG A 33 15.87 20.41 7.25
C ARG A 33 15.10 19.17 6.76
N ALA A 34 15.14 18.87 5.46
CA ALA A 34 14.54 17.66 4.91
C ALA A 34 15.17 16.38 5.48
N LEU A 35 16.50 16.32 5.58
CA LEU A 35 17.20 15.19 6.20
C LEU A 35 16.85 15.07 7.69
N ALA A 36 16.89 16.18 8.44
CA ALA A 36 16.52 16.18 9.86
C ALA A 36 15.06 15.74 10.07
N TYR A 37 14.14 16.14 9.16
CA TYR A 37 12.76 15.71 9.18
C TYR A 37 12.64 14.19 8.99
N LEU A 38 13.31 13.62 8.00
CA LEU A 38 13.34 12.17 7.76
C LEU A 38 13.95 11.41 8.94
N GLN A 39 15.06 11.90 9.50
CA GLN A 39 15.67 11.32 10.69
C GLN A 39 14.71 11.32 11.88
N GLY A 40 14.01 12.41 12.11
CA GLY A 40 12.99 12.50 13.15
C GLY A 40 11.80 11.56 12.93
N LEU A 41 11.33 11.39 11.68
CA LEU A 41 10.29 10.41 11.35
C LEU A 41 10.75 8.96 11.61
N LEU A 42 12.01 8.66 11.44
CA LEU A 42 12.63 7.34 11.68
C LEU A 42 13.03 7.13 13.14
N ALA A 43 13.15 8.19 13.93
CA ALA A 43 13.54 8.12 15.33
C ALA A 43 12.40 7.56 16.22
N PRO A 44 12.73 6.93 17.37
CA PRO A 44 11.73 6.39 18.30
C PRO A 44 11.11 7.49 19.18
N LEU A 45 10.52 8.49 18.54
CA LEU A 45 9.85 9.59 19.22
C LEU A 45 8.45 9.17 19.66
N GLU A 46 7.97 9.70 20.80
CA GLU A 46 6.61 9.48 21.28
C GLU A 46 5.57 9.98 20.28
N ARG A 47 5.86 11.14 19.65
CA ARG A 47 5.04 11.72 18.57
C ARG A 47 5.94 12.31 17.49
N LYS A 48 5.47 12.24 16.24
CA LYS A 48 6.21 12.75 15.07
C LYS A 48 5.55 14.03 14.53
N ASN A 49 5.27 14.96 15.44
CA ASN A 49 4.75 16.29 15.12
C ASN A 49 5.88 17.33 15.07
N GLY A 50 5.55 18.56 14.67
CA GLY A 50 6.52 19.64 14.48
C GLY A 50 7.38 19.94 15.72
N TRP A 51 6.88 19.77 16.95
CA TRP A 51 7.62 19.99 18.19
C TRP A 51 8.66 18.90 18.41
N HIS A 52 8.26 17.65 18.51
CA HIS A 52 9.16 16.53 18.78
C HIS A 52 10.21 16.33 17.66
N LEU A 53 9.82 16.61 16.40
CA LEU A 53 10.78 16.59 15.29
C LEU A 53 11.81 17.71 15.39
N ALA A 54 11.43 18.91 15.87
CA ALA A 54 12.33 20.02 16.11
C ALA A 54 13.29 19.73 17.27
N GLU A 55 12.78 19.23 18.39
CA GLU A 55 13.59 18.80 19.54
C GLU A 55 14.62 17.73 19.14
N ALA A 56 14.20 16.73 18.37
CA ALA A 56 15.08 15.67 17.85
C ALA A 56 16.17 16.22 16.91
N ALA A 57 15.90 17.32 16.22
CA ALA A 57 16.88 18.02 15.36
C ALA A 57 17.77 18.99 16.13
N GLY A 58 17.58 19.17 17.44
CA GLY A 58 18.31 20.12 18.27
C GLY A 58 17.80 21.57 18.17
N ASP A 59 16.61 21.79 17.61
CA ASP A 59 15.98 23.10 17.53
C ASP A 59 15.29 23.46 18.87
N HIS A 60 15.36 24.72 19.28
CA HIS A 60 14.69 25.21 20.49
C HIS A 60 13.19 25.49 20.27
N THR A 61 12.75 25.64 19.04
CA THR A 61 11.35 25.90 18.67
C THR A 61 10.93 25.08 17.46
N PRO A 62 9.63 24.82 17.28
CA PRO A 62 9.14 24.06 16.12
C PRO A 62 9.12 24.84 14.81
N ASP A 63 9.42 26.15 14.85
CA ASP A 63 9.21 27.07 13.74
C ASP A 63 9.91 26.61 12.46
N GLY A 64 11.16 26.16 12.55
CA GLY A 64 11.91 25.67 11.41
C GLY A 64 11.25 24.46 10.72
N MET A 65 10.70 23.49 11.50
CA MET A 65 9.98 22.34 10.96
C MET A 65 8.60 22.72 10.41
N GLN A 66 7.91 23.65 11.07
CA GLN A 66 6.60 24.14 10.61
C GLN A 66 6.74 24.98 9.33
N GLU A 67 7.72 25.86 9.24
CA GLU A 67 7.99 26.65 8.03
C GLU A 67 8.44 25.79 6.86
N PHE A 68 9.23 24.74 7.11
CA PHE A 68 9.65 23.78 6.11
C PHE A 68 8.44 23.11 5.43
N LEU A 69 7.41 22.78 6.19
CA LEU A 69 6.18 22.22 5.63
C LEU A 69 5.24 23.27 5.04
N ALA A 70 5.21 24.50 5.59
CA ALA A 70 4.19 25.47 5.24
C ALA A 70 4.65 26.49 4.18
N ARG A 71 5.85 27.08 4.33
CA ARG A 71 6.27 28.29 3.59
C ARG A 71 7.49 28.08 2.69
N VAL A 72 8.44 27.24 3.07
CA VAL A 72 9.63 26.97 2.25
C VAL A 72 9.20 26.45 0.89
N HIS A 73 9.77 27.02 -0.17
CA HIS A 73 9.41 26.62 -1.54
C HIS A 73 10.04 25.26 -1.90
N TRP A 74 9.21 24.25 -2.06
CA TRP A 74 9.56 22.96 -2.64
C TRP A 74 8.30 22.19 -3.07
N ASP A 75 8.45 21.34 -4.07
CA ASP A 75 7.36 20.61 -4.70
C ASP A 75 7.23 19.19 -4.11
N ALA A 76 6.12 18.93 -3.45
CA ALA A 76 5.81 17.62 -2.87
C ALA A 76 5.48 16.57 -3.94
N ASP A 77 5.02 16.98 -5.13
CA ASP A 77 4.72 16.04 -6.21
C ASP A 77 5.98 15.59 -6.91
N ALA A 78 6.94 16.49 -7.12
CA ALA A 78 8.25 16.13 -7.62
C ALA A 78 8.98 15.18 -6.64
N LEU A 79 8.87 15.42 -5.33
CA LEU A 79 9.44 14.52 -4.32
C LEU A 79 8.72 13.16 -4.28
N ARG A 80 7.39 13.11 -4.50
CA ARG A 80 6.65 11.85 -4.67
C ARG A 80 7.18 11.07 -5.88
N ASP A 81 7.54 11.74 -6.96
CA ASP A 81 8.09 11.07 -8.15
C ASP A 81 9.47 10.48 -7.88
N ASP A 82 10.33 11.17 -7.10
CA ASP A 82 11.60 10.64 -6.61
C ASP A 82 11.41 9.43 -5.69
N LEU A 83 10.44 9.51 -4.77
CA LEU A 83 10.04 8.38 -3.91
C LEU A 83 9.59 7.18 -4.75
N ARG A 84 8.73 7.40 -5.75
CA ARG A 84 8.27 6.32 -6.64
C ARG A 84 9.46 5.70 -7.38
N ALA A 85 10.35 6.51 -7.95
CA ALA A 85 11.56 6.01 -8.61
C ALA A 85 12.44 5.20 -7.65
N TYR A 86 12.64 5.66 -6.42
CA TYR A 86 13.36 4.94 -5.38
C TYR A 86 12.73 3.57 -5.07
N VAL A 87 11.42 3.52 -4.89
CA VAL A 87 10.71 2.26 -4.66
C VAL A 87 10.89 1.30 -5.84
N ILE A 88 10.76 1.78 -7.08
CA ILE A 88 10.88 0.93 -8.27
C ILE A 88 12.31 0.43 -8.46
N GLU A 89 13.32 1.23 -8.21
CA GLU A 89 14.74 0.83 -8.25
C GLU A 89 15.00 -0.35 -7.29
N HIS A 90 14.46 -0.28 -6.08
CA HIS A 90 14.74 -1.27 -5.04
C HIS A 90 13.74 -2.41 -4.96
N LEU A 91 12.47 -2.18 -5.23
CA LEU A 91 11.38 -3.17 -5.08
C LEU A 91 10.71 -3.55 -6.41
N GLY A 92 11.18 -3.03 -7.55
CA GLY A 92 10.57 -3.23 -8.87
C GLY A 92 10.43 -4.71 -9.25
N ASP A 93 9.29 -5.06 -9.88
CA ASP A 93 8.94 -6.40 -10.35
C ASP A 93 7.82 -6.29 -11.39
N ASP A 94 8.01 -6.90 -12.55
CA ASP A 94 6.99 -6.90 -13.61
C ASP A 94 5.69 -7.60 -13.21
N GLY A 95 5.77 -8.55 -12.27
CA GLY A 95 4.62 -9.24 -11.69
C GLY A 95 3.95 -8.51 -10.51
N ALA A 96 4.40 -7.31 -10.16
CA ALA A 96 3.87 -6.56 -9.02
C ALA A 96 2.38 -6.23 -9.15
N VAL A 97 1.77 -5.92 -8.00
CA VAL A 97 0.38 -5.48 -7.88
C VAL A 97 0.36 -4.03 -7.42
N LEU A 98 -0.33 -3.16 -8.15
CA LEU A 98 -0.73 -1.85 -7.66
C LEU A 98 -2.01 -2.01 -6.82
N VAL A 99 -2.00 -1.47 -5.60
CA VAL A 99 -3.14 -1.57 -4.68
C VAL A 99 -3.72 -0.20 -4.40
N LEU A 100 -5.01 -0.04 -4.67
CA LEU A 100 -5.76 1.19 -4.43
C LEU A 100 -6.54 1.06 -3.13
N ASP A 101 -6.35 2.02 -2.24
CA ASP A 101 -7.12 2.12 -1.00
C ASP A 101 -7.02 3.54 -0.42
N GLU A 102 -7.83 3.83 0.60
CA GLU A 102 -7.77 5.07 1.35
C GLU A 102 -7.62 4.85 2.84
N THR A 103 -7.08 5.85 3.54
CA THR A 103 -7.04 5.84 5.00
C THR A 103 -7.51 7.17 5.58
N GLY A 104 -8.15 7.08 6.76
CA GLY A 104 -8.65 8.23 7.51
C GLY A 104 -7.59 8.79 8.47
N PHE A 105 -7.60 10.11 8.61
CA PHE A 105 -6.80 10.89 9.56
C PHE A 105 -7.75 11.66 10.47
N LEU A 106 -7.91 11.22 11.70
CA LEU A 106 -8.82 11.86 12.66
C LEU A 106 -8.35 13.28 12.98
N LYS A 107 -9.26 14.24 12.97
CA LYS A 107 -8.96 15.64 13.25
C LYS A 107 -9.95 16.25 14.24
N LYS A 108 -9.43 17.11 15.09
CA LYS A 108 -10.25 18.00 15.94
C LYS A 108 -10.46 19.32 15.20
N GLY A 109 -11.67 19.81 15.11
CA GLY A 109 -11.97 21.09 14.45
C GLY A 109 -12.20 20.98 12.94
N THR A 110 -12.43 22.13 12.29
CA THR A 110 -13.05 22.23 10.96
C THR A 110 -12.17 22.90 9.90
N LYS A 111 -10.94 23.32 10.26
CA LYS A 111 -10.09 24.16 9.39
C LYS A 111 -9.06 23.39 8.57
N SER A 112 -8.82 22.11 8.86
CA SER A 112 -7.87 21.32 8.07
C SER A 112 -8.43 21.06 6.67
N ALA A 113 -7.61 21.20 5.62
CA ALA A 113 -8.00 20.98 4.24
C ALA A 113 -8.71 19.64 4.05
N GLY A 114 -9.90 19.63 3.47
CA GLY A 114 -10.67 18.39 3.21
C GLY A 114 -11.31 17.73 4.43
N VAL A 115 -11.20 18.30 5.65
CA VAL A 115 -11.81 17.71 6.85
C VAL A 115 -13.34 17.75 6.77
N HIS A 116 -13.97 16.62 7.08
CA HIS A 116 -15.41 16.47 7.06
C HIS A 116 -15.84 15.32 7.98
N ARG A 117 -17.10 15.33 8.45
CA ARG A 117 -17.70 14.17 9.10
C ARG A 117 -18.06 13.12 8.04
N GLN A 118 -17.23 12.11 7.94
CA GLN A 118 -17.35 11.05 6.94
C GLN A 118 -16.89 9.71 7.51
N TYR A 119 -17.23 8.61 6.85
CA TYR A 119 -16.80 7.29 7.29
C TYR A 119 -15.27 7.20 7.25
N SER A 120 -14.68 6.77 8.36
CA SER A 120 -13.26 6.49 8.50
C SER A 120 -13.07 5.00 8.75
N GLY A 121 -12.41 4.29 7.84
CA GLY A 121 -12.05 2.89 8.03
C GLY A 121 -11.18 2.68 9.28
N THR A 122 -10.29 3.65 9.59
CA THR A 122 -9.45 3.63 10.80
C THR A 122 -10.27 3.66 12.10
N ALA A 123 -11.38 4.42 12.12
CA ALA A 123 -12.25 4.52 13.29
C ALA A 123 -13.41 3.52 13.27
N GLY A 124 -13.66 2.85 12.14
CA GLY A 124 -14.81 1.95 11.94
C GLY A 124 -16.17 2.63 11.99
N ARG A 125 -16.23 3.98 11.93
CA ARG A 125 -17.44 4.79 12.08
C ARG A 125 -17.32 6.16 11.40
N ILE A 126 -18.42 6.92 11.39
CA ILE A 126 -18.40 8.31 10.91
C ILE A 126 -17.72 9.19 11.96
N GLU A 127 -16.60 9.81 11.56
CA GLU A 127 -15.81 10.70 12.38
C GLU A 127 -15.39 11.96 11.61
N ASN A 128 -14.97 12.99 12.35
CA ASN A 128 -14.37 14.18 11.76
C ASN A 128 -12.94 13.86 11.32
N CYS A 129 -12.74 13.67 10.02
CA CYS A 129 -11.47 13.19 9.49
C CYS A 129 -11.16 13.77 8.10
N GLN A 130 -9.88 13.75 7.75
CA GLN A 130 -9.42 13.85 6.37
C GLN A 130 -9.32 12.44 5.80
N ILE A 131 -9.49 12.28 4.49
CA ILE A 131 -9.27 11.00 3.80
C ILE A 131 -8.16 11.20 2.77
N GLY A 132 -7.11 10.41 2.87
CA GLY A 132 -6.09 10.29 1.84
C GLY A 132 -6.35 9.05 0.99
N VAL A 133 -6.35 9.21 -0.33
CA VAL A 133 -6.35 8.10 -1.30
C VAL A 133 -4.90 7.80 -1.65
N PHE A 134 -4.54 6.51 -1.65
CA PHE A 134 -3.17 6.06 -1.85
C PHE A 134 -3.07 4.99 -2.92
N LEU A 135 -1.91 4.95 -3.56
CA LEU A 135 -1.47 3.88 -4.43
C LEU A 135 -0.31 3.15 -3.76
N GLY A 136 -0.54 1.89 -3.40
CA GLY A 136 0.47 0.99 -2.89
C GLY A 136 1.11 0.19 -4.03
N TYR A 137 2.38 -0.12 -3.89
CA TYR A 137 3.16 -1.03 -4.72
C TYR A 137 3.51 -2.27 -3.92
N ALA A 138 3.13 -3.44 -4.38
CA ALA A 138 3.40 -4.70 -3.71
C ALA A 138 4.05 -5.69 -4.69
N SER A 139 5.24 -6.15 -4.36
CA SER A 139 6.02 -7.11 -5.14
C SER A 139 6.56 -8.23 -4.24
N ARG A 140 7.20 -9.24 -4.84
CA ARG A 140 7.96 -10.26 -4.08
C ARG A 140 9.13 -9.69 -3.30
N HIS A 141 9.53 -8.45 -3.59
CA HIS A 141 10.67 -7.79 -2.97
C HIS A 141 10.30 -6.92 -1.77
N GLY A 142 9.04 -6.56 -1.64
CA GLY A 142 8.53 -5.72 -0.57
C GLY A 142 7.31 -4.92 -1.00
N ARG A 143 6.91 -3.99 -0.13
CA ARG A 143 5.73 -3.16 -0.34
C ARG A 143 5.98 -1.75 0.18
N ALA A 144 5.45 -0.75 -0.53
CA ALA A 144 5.52 0.65 -0.15
C ALA A 144 4.35 1.45 -0.77
N LEU A 145 4.03 2.60 -0.18
CA LEU A 145 3.13 3.58 -0.78
C LEU A 145 3.93 4.41 -1.81
N ILE A 146 3.39 4.59 -3.03
CA ILE A 146 4.09 5.27 -4.13
C ILE A 146 3.38 6.52 -4.66
N ASP A 147 2.11 6.72 -4.28
CA ASP A 147 1.35 7.92 -4.64
C ASP A 147 0.27 8.21 -3.60
N ARG A 148 -0.19 9.46 -3.53
CA ARG A 148 -1.18 9.95 -2.56
C ARG A 148 -1.93 11.16 -3.11
N VAL A 149 -3.19 11.30 -2.75
CA VAL A 149 -4.01 12.50 -2.99
C VAL A 149 -4.94 12.72 -1.81
N LEU A 150 -5.03 13.95 -1.31
CA LEU A 150 -6.02 14.31 -0.31
C LEU A 150 -7.40 14.41 -0.96
N TYR A 151 -8.34 13.59 -0.52
CA TYR A 151 -9.72 13.65 -0.97
C TYR A 151 -10.43 14.90 -0.45
N LEU A 152 -11.05 15.65 -1.35
CA LEU A 152 -11.86 16.82 -1.00
C LEU A 152 -13.35 16.47 -1.18
N PRO A 153 -14.14 16.44 -0.10
CA PRO A 153 -15.59 16.34 -0.21
C PRO A 153 -16.19 17.48 -1.03
N GLN A 154 -17.31 17.26 -1.69
CA GLN A 154 -17.97 18.28 -2.52
C GLN A 154 -18.32 19.55 -1.75
N THR A 155 -18.62 19.43 -0.45
CA THR A 155 -18.83 20.59 0.44
C THR A 155 -17.63 21.52 0.57
N TRP A 156 -16.40 21.00 0.32
CA TRP A 156 -15.20 21.81 0.25
C TRP A 156 -15.07 22.49 -1.11
N THR A 157 -15.17 21.73 -2.19
CA THR A 157 -14.95 22.27 -3.55
C THR A 157 -16.02 23.27 -3.97
N ASN A 158 -17.20 23.24 -3.35
CA ASN A 158 -18.27 24.22 -3.54
C ASN A 158 -18.07 25.50 -2.69
N ASP A 159 -17.15 25.50 -1.71
CA ASP A 159 -16.83 26.65 -0.85
C ASP A 159 -15.41 27.17 -1.17
N ARG A 160 -15.30 27.97 -2.21
CA ARG A 160 -14.01 28.53 -2.66
C ARG A 160 -13.29 29.39 -1.62
N PRO A 161 -13.98 30.29 -0.87
CA PRO A 161 -13.34 30.99 0.23
C PRO A 161 -12.70 30.07 1.27
N ARG A 162 -13.38 28.99 1.65
CA ARG A 162 -12.85 27.97 2.55
C ARG A 162 -11.66 27.24 1.95
N CYS A 163 -11.71 26.89 0.66
CA CYS A 163 -10.59 26.27 -0.05
C CYS A 163 -9.35 27.17 -0.01
N ARG A 164 -9.49 28.46 -0.35
CA ARG A 164 -8.38 29.43 -0.33
C ARG A 164 -7.81 29.59 1.07
N GLY A 165 -8.66 29.65 2.10
CA GLY A 165 -8.24 29.71 3.51
C GLY A 165 -7.41 28.50 3.97
N ALA A 166 -7.57 27.35 3.32
CA ALA A 166 -6.77 26.14 3.56
C ALA A 166 -5.61 25.96 2.55
N GLY A 167 -5.40 26.92 1.66
CA GLY A 167 -4.36 26.88 0.63
C GLY A 167 -4.61 25.84 -0.47
N ILE A 168 -5.87 25.49 -0.73
CA ILE A 168 -6.26 24.60 -1.84
C ILE A 168 -6.26 25.42 -3.13
N PRO A 169 -5.53 25.02 -4.19
CA PRO A 169 -5.49 25.70 -5.48
C PRO A 169 -6.89 25.85 -6.11
N ASP A 170 -7.09 26.94 -6.84
CA ASP A 170 -8.41 27.25 -7.44
C ASP A 170 -8.80 26.29 -8.58
N ASP A 171 -7.83 25.62 -9.21
CA ASP A 171 -8.01 24.61 -10.26
C ASP A 171 -8.38 23.23 -9.71
N VAL A 172 -8.26 22.99 -8.41
CA VAL A 172 -8.65 21.73 -7.79
C VAL A 172 -10.17 21.62 -7.72
N ALA A 173 -10.74 20.76 -8.55
CA ALA A 173 -12.16 20.46 -8.62
C ALA A 173 -12.52 19.19 -7.83
N PHE A 174 -13.82 18.98 -7.60
CA PHE A 174 -14.32 17.73 -7.02
C PHE A 174 -13.95 16.53 -7.89
N ALA A 175 -13.41 15.49 -7.25
CA ALA A 175 -13.18 14.20 -7.86
C ALA A 175 -13.61 13.09 -6.92
N THR A 176 -14.30 12.08 -7.45
CA THR A 176 -14.58 10.85 -6.70
C THR A 176 -13.29 10.07 -6.44
N LYS A 177 -13.27 9.23 -5.41
CA LYS A 177 -12.10 8.38 -5.11
C LYS A 177 -11.66 7.52 -6.32
N PRO A 178 -12.57 6.87 -7.09
CA PRO A 178 -12.16 6.17 -8.32
C PRO A 178 -11.57 7.09 -9.40
N LYS A 179 -12.06 8.33 -9.54
CA LYS A 179 -11.47 9.30 -10.48
C LYS A 179 -10.04 9.69 -10.05
N ILE A 180 -9.83 9.89 -8.75
CA ILE A 180 -8.48 10.11 -8.17
C ILE A 180 -7.59 8.91 -8.45
N ALA A 181 -8.06 7.69 -8.16
CA ALA A 181 -7.33 6.45 -8.39
C ALA A 181 -6.91 6.28 -9.87
N ARG A 182 -7.82 6.62 -10.80
CA ARG A 182 -7.51 6.59 -12.24
C ARG A 182 -6.35 7.53 -12.58
N ALA A 183 -6.37 8.76 -12.09
CA ALA A 183 -5.28 9.71 -12.31
C ALA A 183 -3.95 9.24 -11.71
N MET A 184 -3.97 8.54 -10.56
CA MET A 184 -2.77 7.92 -9.98
C MET A 184 -2.23 6.78 -10.85
N LEU A 185 -3.10 5.93 -11.40
CA LEU A 185 -2.71 4.87 -12.34
C LEU A 185 -2.14 5.45 -13.64
N GLU A 186 -2.74 6.52 -14.18
CA GLU A 186 -2.21 7.23 -15.36
C GLU A 186 -0.79 7.74 -15.09
N ARG A 187 -0.53 8.34 -13.92
CA ARG A 187 0.84 8.74 -13.51
C ARG A 187 1.79 7.56 -13.37
N ALA A 188 1.33 6.41 -12.88
CA ALA A 188 2.15 5.21 -12.77
C ALA A 188 2.51 4.65 -14.16
N VAL A 189 1.57 4.66 -15.10
CA VAL A 189 1.81 4.26 -16.50
C VAL A 189 2.81 5.20 -17.17
N LEU A 190 2.61 6.52 -17.06
CA LEU A 190 3.53 7.52 -17.63
C LEU A 190 4.94 7.44 -17.04
N ALA A 191 5.06 7.04 -15.79
CA ALA A 191 6.33 6.82 -15.11
C ALA A 191 6.93 5.41 -15.37
N HIS A 192 6.35 4.63 -16.29
CA HIS A 192 6.79 3.26 -16.61
C HIS A 192 6.97 2.35 -15.40
N VAL A 193 6.09 2.49 -14.39
CA VAL A 193 6.10 1.60 -13.21
C VAL A 193 5.88 0.16 -13.67
N PRO A 194 6.77 -0.80 -13.33
CA PRO A 194 6.57 -2.20 -13.66
C PRO A 194 5.50 -2.81 -12.77
N TYR A 195 4.41 -3.34 -13.35
CA TYR A 195 3.36 -4.08 -12.64
C TYR A 195 2.53 -4.90 -13.64
N ALA A 196 1.90 -5.96 -13.15
CA ALA A 196 0.99 -6.79 -13.93
C ALA A 196 -0.48 -6.57 -13.54
N TRP A 197 -0.74 -6.21 -12.29
CA TRP A 197 -2.06 -6.27 -11.68
C TRP A 197 -2.44 -5.00 -10.94
N VAL A 198 -3.76 -4.77 -10.88
CA VAL A 198 -4.36 -3.77 -10.00
C VAL A 198 -5.36 -4.45 -9.06
N ALA A 199 -5.28 -4.17 -7.76
CA ALA A 199 -6.23 -4.60 -6.74
C ALA A 199 -6.84 -3.37 -6.04
N GLY A 200 -8.05 -3.51 -5.55
CA GLY A 200 -8.75 -2.46 -4.80
C GLY A 200 -10.05 -2.97 -4.18
N ASP A 201 -10.63 -2.18 -3.30
CA ASP A 201 -11.88 -2.52 -2.64
C ASP A 201 -13.11 -2.24 -3.53
N SER A 202 -14.30 -2.36 -2.95
CA SER A 202 -15.56 -2.23 -3.69
C SER A 202 -15.86 -0.80 -4.17
N VAL A 203 -15.25 0.22 -3.58
CA VAL A 203 -15.35 1.61 -4.05
C VAL A 203 -14.71 1.74 -5.42
N TYR A 204 -13.53 1.13 -5.59
CA TYR A 204 -12.78 1.14 -6.86
C TYR A 204 -13.32 0.10 -7.84
N GLY A 205 -13.69 -1.08 -7.36
CA GLY A 205 -14.17 -2.18 -8.18
C GLY A 205 -15.51 -1.91 -8.85
N ALA A 206 -16.39 -1.13 -8.25
CA ALA A 206 -17.67 -0.74 -8.83
C ALA A 206 -17.52 0.22 -10.04
N ASP A 207 -16.42 1.00 -10.11
CA ASP A 207 -16.22 2.01 -11.14
C ASP A 207 -15.80 1.40 -12.48
N SER A 208 -16.69 1.45 -13.47
CA SER A 208 -16.43 0.90 -14.79
C SER A 208 -15.40 1.71 -15.60
N ALA A 209 -15.26 3.02 -15.33
CA ALA A 209 -14.28 3.85 -16.02
C ALA A 209 -12.86 3.51 -15.55
N LEU A 210 -12.68 3.24 -14.25
CA LEU A 210 -11.42 2.76 -13.69
C LEU A 210 -11.03 1.41 -14.30
N ARG A 211 -11.97 0.43 -14.36
CA ARG A 211 -11.70 -0.88 -14.96
C ARG A 211 -11.28 -0.74 -16.44
N ARG A 212 -11.99 0.09 -17.23
CA ARG A 212 -11.61 0.35 -18.64
C ARG A 212 -10.22 1.00 -18.75
N ALA A 213 -9.84 1.89 -17.83
CA ALA A 213 -8.50 2.49 -17.85
C ALA A 213 -7.40 1.45 -17.59
N ILE A 214 -7.63 0.49 -16.68
CA ILE A 214 -6.70 -0.63 -16.43
C ILE A 214 -6.62 -1.55 -17.67
N GLU A 215 -7.75 -1.86 -18.28
CA GLU A 215 -7.85 -2.64 -19.52
C GLU A 215 -7.07 -1.97 -20.68
N ALA A 216 -7.23 -0.64 -20.83
CA ALA A 216 -6.53 0.15 -21.86
C ALA A 216 -5.02 0.18 -21.63
N ALA A 217 -4.57 0.17 -20.37
CA ALA A 217 -3.16 0.08 -20.00
C ALA A 217 -2.57 -1.33 -20.23
N GLY A 218 -3.36 -2.31 -20.67
CA GLY A 218 -2.89 -3.68 -20.89
C GLY A 218 -2.58 -4.44 -19.61
N LYS A 219 -3.27 -4.14 -18.51
CA LYS A 219 -3.02 -4.73 -17.20
C LYS A 219 -4.21 -5.56 -16.71
N GLY A 220 -3.91 -6.56 -15.87
CA GLY A 220 -4.92 -7.35 -15.18
C GLY A 220 -5.46 -6.64 -13.94
N TYR A 221 -6.61 -7.10 -13.47
CA TYR A 221 -7.13 -6.64 -12.18
C TYR A 221 -7.88 -7.74 -11.43
N VAL A 222 -7.88 -7.61 -10.11
CA VAL A 222 -8.78 -8.32 -9.18
C VAL A 222 -9.36 -7.28 -8.23
N LEU A 223 -10.57 -6.82 -8.52
CA LEU A 223 -11.22 -5.72 -7.82
C LEU A 223 -12.45 -6.22 -7.07
N THR A 224 -12.51 -5.98 -5.76
CA THR A 224 -13.67 -6.33 -4.94
C THR A 224 -14.90 -5.57 -5.43
N VAL A 225 -16.06 -6.21 -5.37
CA VAL A 225 -17.35 -5.57 -5.63
C VAL A 225 -18.38 -5.98 -4.56
N THR A 226 -19.42 -5.18 -4.40
CA THR A 226 -20.53 -5.53 -3.49
C THR A 226 -21.36 -6.66 -4.07
N SER A 227 -22.10 -7.38 -3.23
CA SER A 227 -23.04 -8.44 -3.63
C SER A 227 -24.12 -7.95 -4.60
N ALA A 228 -24.47 -6.66 -4.52
CA ALA A 228 -25.46 -6.01 -5.41
C ALA A 228 -24.87 -5.57 -6.77
N GLN A 229 -23.56 -5.69 -7.00
CA GLN A 229 -22.97 -5.37 -8.30
C GLN A 229 -23.58 -6.25 -9.39
N HIS A 230 -24.08 -5.63 -10.46
CA HIS A 230 -24.63 -6.37 -11.59
C HIS A 230 -23.53 -6.85 -12.54
N LEU A 231 -23.67 -8.09 -12.95
CA LEU A 231 -22.95 -8.72 -14.04
C LEU A 231 -23.97 -9.20 -15.08
N GLY A 232 -24.07 -8.48 -16.19
CA GLY A 232 -25.21 -8.61 -17.10
C GLY A 232 -26.49 -8.10 -16.45
N LEU A 233 -27.56 -8.90 -16.48
CA LEU A 233 -28.89 -8.51 -16.00
C LEU A 233 -29.16 -8.84 -14.53
N ARG A 234 -28.23 -9.50 -13.83
CA ARG A 234 -28.45 -9.95 -12.45
C ARG A 234 -27.26 -9.61 -11.53
N PRO A 235 -27.50 -9.48 -10.21
CA PRO A 235 -26.44 -9.22 -9.24
C PRO A 235 -25.47 -10.41 -9.13
N VAL A 236 -24.20 -10.12 -8.77
CA VAL A 236 -23.15 -11.16 -8.63
C VAL A 236 -23.51 -12.20 -7.56
N ALA A 237 -24.29 -11.84 -6.55
CA ALA A 237 -24.76 -12.76 -5.52
C ALA A 237 -25.59 -13.94 -6.10
N ASP A 238 -26.32 -13.74 -7.20
CA ASP A 238 -27.11 -14.80 -7.82
C ASP A 238 -26.22 -15.79 -8.58
N TRP A 239 -25.10 -15.35 -9.15
CA TRP A 239 -24.13 -16.23 -9.78
C TRP A 239 -23.48 -17.21 -8.78
N ALA A 240 -23.32 -16.80 -7.52
CA ALA A 240 -22.76 -17.67 -6.48
C ALA A 240 -23.65 -18.88 -6.18
N LYS A 241 -24.97 -18.73 -6.33
CA LYS A 241 -25.95 -19.82 -6.11
C LYS A 241 -25.84 -20.93 -7.15
N GLU A 242 -25.31 -20.62 -8.33
CA GLU A 242 -25.14 -21.56 -9.45
C GLU A 242 -23.80 -22.32 -9.40
N VAL A 243 -22.88 -21.94 -8.51
CA VAL A 243 -21.61 -22.65 -8.36
C VAL A 243 -21.87 -24.04 -7.79
N PRO A 244 -21.57 -25.12 -8.54
CA PRO A 244 -21.80 -26.47 -8.06
C PRO A 244 -20.93 -26.78 -6.84
N LYS A 245 -21.34 -27.74 -5.99
CA LYS A 245 -20.59 -28.12 -4.78
C LYS A 245 -19.12 -28.44 -5.06
N GLY A 246 -18.80 -29.04 -6.19
CA GLY A 246 -17.43 -29.36 -6.63
C GLY A 246 -16.69 -28.18 -7.31
N GLY A 247 -17.34 -27.04 -7.51
CA GLY A 247 -16.73 -25.85 -8.12
C GLY A 247 -15.92 -24.97 -7.17
N TRP A 248 -15.78 -25.38 -5.90
CA TRP A 248 -15.03 -24.67 -4.87
C TRP A 248 -13.67 -25.32 -4.62
N MET A 249 -12.63 -24.51 -4.60
CA MET A 249 -11.25 -24.95 -4.33
C MET A 249 -10.71 -24.21 -3.10
N ARG A 250 -10.16 -24.95 -2.14
CA ARG A 250 -9.53 -24.37 -0.95
C ARG A 250 -8.13 -23.89 -1.26
N LEU A 251 -7.93 -22.56 -1.19
CA LEU A 251 -6.64 -21.92 -1.46
C LEU A 251 -6.34 -20.85 -0.41
N SER A 252 -5.04 -20.60 -0.19
CA SER A 252 -4.57 -19.53 0.66
C SER A 252 -4.48 -18.20 -0.13
N ALA A 253 -5.05 -17.14 0.43
CA ALA A 253 -4.88 -15.77 -0.05
C ALA A 253 -3.59 -15.10 0.49
N GLY A 254 -2.58 -15.88 0.85
CA GLY A 254 -1.34 -15.42 1.47
C GLY A 254 -1.32 -15.62 2.99
N ASP A 255 -0.20 -15.27 3.61
CA ASP A 255 -0.02 -15.43 5.05
C ASP A 255 -0.66 -14.28 5.84
N GLY A 256 -1.26 -14.60 6.96
CA GLY A 256 -1.74 -13.66 7.98
C GLY A 256 -0.96 -13.80 9.28
N ALA A 257 -1.27 -12.98 10.29
CA ALA A 257 -0.63 -13.04 11.60
C ALA A 257 -0.81 -14.42 12.31
N LYS A 258 -1.89 -15.13 11.97
CA LYS A 258 -2.23 -16.46 12.55
C LYS A 258 -1.94 -17.64 11.60
N GLY A 259 -1.16 -17.44 10.54
CA GLY A 259 -0.87 -18.45 9.52
C GLY A 259 -1.58 -18.19 8.19
N PRO A 260 -1.64 -19.20 7.27
CA PRO A 260 -2.23 -19.03 5.94
C PRO A 260 -3.72 -18.66 6.02
N ARG A 261 -4.12 -17.64 5.25
CA ARG A 261 -5.52 -17.20 5.13
C ARG A 261 -6.27 -18.10 4.16
N LEU A 262 -6.80 -19.20 4.65
CA LEU A 262 -7.50 -20.21 3.85
C LEU A 262 -8.97 -19.84 3.66
N TYR A 263 -9.43 -19.96 2.42
CA TYR A 263 -10.83 -19.78 2.01
C TYR A 263 -11.17 -20.78 0.92
N ASP A 264 -12.47 -21.04 0.72
CA ASP A 264 -12.94 -21.71 -0.47
C ASP A 264 -13.19 -20.67 -1.57
N TRP A 265 -12.69 -20.95 -2.77
CA TRP A 265 -12.74 -20.06 -3.92
C TRP A 265 -13.44 -20.70 -5.10
N ALA A 266 -14.23 -19.93 -5.81
CA ALA A 266 -14.83 -20.31 -7.08
C ALA A 266 -14.56 -19.23 -8.13
N CYS A 267 -14.52 -19.63 -9.41
CA CYS A 267 -14.27 -18.74 -10.52
C CYS A 267 -15.29 -19.02 -11.62
N VAL A 268 -16.11 -18.01 -11.96
CA VAL A 268 -17.16 -18.09 -12.97
C VAL A 268 -16.76 -17.21 -14.14
N PRO A 269 -16.34 -17.78 -15.28
CA PRO A 269 -15.94 -17.00 -16.45
C PRO A 269 -17.16 -16.32 -17.10
N PHE A 270 -16.94 -15.12 -17.67
CA PHE A 270 -17.97 -14.43 -18.45
C PHE A 270 -17.36 -13.76 -19.69
N ARG A 271 -18.21 -13.47 -20.66
CA ARG A 271 -17.81 -12.92 -21.97
C ARG A 271 -17.43 -11.43 -21.88
N GLY A 272 -16.75 -10.92 -22.93
CA GLY A 272 -16.47 -9.49 -23.10
C GLY A 272 -15.02 -9.10 -22.76
N ALA A 273 -14.12 -10.07 -22.68
CA ALA A 273 -12.67 -9.81 -22.71
C ALA A 273 -12.20 -9.63 -24.18
N ARG A 274 -11.11 -8.89 -24.37
CA ARG A 274 -10.39 -8.84 -25.65
C ARG A 274 -9.64 -10.16 -25.89
N GLU A 275 -9.18 -10.36 -27.10
CA GLU A 275 -8.37 -11.53 -27.47
C GLU A 275 -7.14 -11.69 -26.57
N GLY A 276 -6.82 -12.92 -26.17
CA GLY A 276 -5.74 -13.25 -25.22
C GLY A 276 -6.02 -12.91 -23.77
N TRP A 277 -7.25 -12.46 -23.45
CA TRP A 277 -7.66 -12.09 -22.10
C TRP A 277 -8.96 -12.80 -21.71
N GLN A 278 -9.13 -12.97 -20.41
CA GLN A 278 -10.35 -13.56 -19.83
C GLN A 278 -10.90 -12.72 -18.69
N LYS A 279 -12.24 -12.66 -18.60
CA LYS A 279 -12.96 -12.05 -17.50
C LYS A 279 -13.65 -13.12 -16.67
N ALA A 280 -13.62 -12.96 -15.34
CA ALA A 280 -14.34 -13.87 -14.46
C ALA A 280 -14.85 -13.15 -13.21
N LEU A 281 -15.92 -13.70 -12.65
CA LEU A 281 -16.35 -13.43 -11.29
C LEU A 281 -15.61 -14.41 -10.38
N LEU A 282 -14.69 -13.90 -9.56
CA LEU A 282 -14.03 -14.67 -8.52
C LEU A 282 -14.83 -14.52 -7.22
N ILE A 283 -15.13 -15.62 -6.56
CA ILE A 283 -15.94 -15.68 -5.36
C ILE A 283 -15.12 -16.30 -4.24
N ARG A 284 -15.04 -15.63 -3.10
CA ARG A 284 -14.42 -16.15 -1.88
C ARG A 284 -15.50 -16.48 -0.86
N ARG A 285 -15.40 -17.64 -0.24
CA ARG A 285 -16.29 -18.13 0.82
C ARG A 285 -15.50 -18.35 2.11
N SER A 286 -15.99 -17.81 3.21
CA SER A 286 -15.42 -18.05 4.54
C SER A 286 -15.55 -19.52 4.93
N LEU A 287 -14.53 -20.11 5.55
CA LEU A 287 -14.58 -21.47 6.08
C LEU A 287 -15.39 -21.57 7.37
N GLU A 288 -15.36 -20.51 8.18
CA GLU A 288 -16.08 -20.43 9.45
C GLU A 288 -17.56 -20.07 9.24
N LYS A 289 -17.82 -19.19 8.27
CA LYS A 289 -19.16 -18.68 7.93
C LYS A 289 -19.41 -18.84 6.43
N PRO A 290 -19.88 -20.01 5.98
CA PRO A 290 -20.04 -20.30 4.54
C PRO A 290 -21.00 -19.37 3.79
N ASP A 291 -21.90 -18.69 4.49
CA ASP A 291 -22.81 -17.70 3.91
C ASP A 291 -22.14 -16.34 3.70
N GLU A 292 -20.97 -16.10 4.30
CA GLU A 292 -20.19 -14.87 4.11
C GLU A 292 -19.36 -14.98 2.84
N LEU A 293 -19.86 -14.35 1.77
CA LEU A 293 -19.25 -14.34 0.45
C LEU A 293 -18.62 -12.96 0.15
N THR A 294 -17.48 -12.98 -0.54
CA THR A 294 -16.87 -11.78 -1.12
C THR A 294 -16.70 -11.98 -2.62
N PHE A 295 -17.00 -10.96 -3.39
CA PHE A 295 -17.04 -11.00 -4.85
C PHE A 295 -15.95 -10.09 -5.44
N TYR A 296 -15.34 -10.56 -6.53
CA TYR A 296 -14.32 -9.80 -7.26
C TYR A 296 -14.60 -9.91 -8.76
N LEU A 297 -14.56 -8.77 -9.46
CA LEU A 297 -14.45 -8.77 -10.90
C LEU A 297 -12.97 -8.89 -11.28
N THR A 298 -12.68 -9.78 -12.22
CA THR A 298 -11.31 -10.03 -12.65
C THR A 298 -11.15 -9.83 -14.16
N LEU A 299 -9.97 -9.37 -14.55
CA LEU A 299 -9.44 -9.42 -15.90
C LEU A 299 -8.02 -9.99 -15.81
N ALA A 300 -7.73 -11.00 -16.61
CA ALA A 300 -6.46 -11.69 -16.59
C ALA A 300 -6.05 -12.13 -18.00
N PRO A 301 -4.77 -12.34 -18.29
CA PRO A 301 -4.35 -13.07 -19.49
C PRO A 301 -5.04 -14.44 -19.56
N GLU A 302 -5.37 -14.89 -20.77
CA GLU A 302 -5.95 -16.21 -20.96
C GLU A 302 -5.03 -17.31 -20.42
N GLY A 303 -5.61 -18.33 -19.78
CA GLY A 303 -4.85 -19.39 -19.13
C GLY A 303 -4.34 -19.05 -17.73
N THR A 304 -4.63 -17.86 -17.18
CA THR A 304 -4.28 -17.53 -15.78
C THR A 304 -4.94 -18.50 -14.82
N GLU A 305 -4.16 -19.12 -13.94
CA GLU A 305 -4.66 -20.05 -12.92
C GLU A 305 -5.47 -19.35 -11.81
N LEU A 306 -6.44 -20.07 -11.25
CA LEU A 306 -7.20 -19.60 -10.09
C LEU A 306 -6.30 -19.19 -8.91
N ALA A 307 -5.23 -19.94 -8.66
CA ALA A 307 -4.27 -19.63 -7.61
C ALA A 307 -3.63 -18.25 -7.76
N THR A 308 -3.33 -17.83 -9.00
CA THR A 308 -2.80 -16.49 -9.29
C THR A 308 -3.82 -15.41 -8.95
N LEU A 309 -5.07 -15.56 -9.37
CA LEU A 309 -6.13 -14.60 -9.02
C LEU A 309 -6.34 -14.48 -7.51
N VAL A 310 -6.28 -15.60 -6.80
CA VAL A 310 -6.38 -15.66 -5.33
C VAL A 310 -5.20 -14.93 -4.66
N GLN A 311 -3.98 -15.10 -5.16
CA GLN A 311 -2.81 -14.39 -4.66
C GLN A 311 -2.94 -12.87 -4.87
N VAL A 312 -3.39 -12.44 -6.06
CA VAL A 312 -3.64 -11.01 -6.34
C VAL A 312 -4.73 -10.45 -5.43
N ALA A 313 -5.85 -11.18 -5.24
CA ALA A 313 -6.90 -10.80 -4.29
C ALA A 313 -6.34 -10.64 -2.86
N GLY A 314 -5.47 -11.56 -2.45
CA GLY A 314 -4.79 -11.54 -1.15
C GLY A 314 -3.83 -10.37 -0.99
N THR A 315 -3.26 -9.86 -2.07
CA THR A 315 -2.32 -8.74 -2.03
C THR A 315 -3.00 -7.43 -1.58
N ARG A 316 -4.33 -7.27 -1.71
CA ARG A 316 -5.05 -6.09 -1.22
C ARG A 316 -4.75 -5.79 0.25
N TRP A 317 -4.67 -6.80 1.11
CA TRP A 317 -4.36 -6.59 2.53
C TRP A 317 -2.96 -6.01 2.79
N THR A 318 -2.08 -6.01 1.79
CA THR A 318 -0.73 -5.43 1.96
C THR A 318 -0.77 -3.92 2.15
N ILE A 319 -1.76 -3.22 1.59
CA ILE A 319 -1.87 -1.76 1.76
C ILE A 319 -2.33 -1.40 3.18
N GLU A 320 -3.21 -2.22 3.78
CA GLU A 320 -3.60 -2.06 5.19
C GLU A 320 -2.37 -2.17 6.11
N ALA A 321 -1.50 -3.16 5.86
CA ALA A 321 -0.24 -3.30 6.57
C ALA A 321 0.77 -2.16 6.27
N CYS A 322 0.73 -1.56 5.06
CA CYS A 322 1.50 -0.34 4.78
C CYS A 322 0.98 0.85 5.59
N PHE A 323 -0.35 1.02 5.71
CA PHE A 323 -0.93 2.07 6.53
C PHE A 323 -0.61 1.89 8.01
N GLU A 324 -0.73 0.66 8.54
CA GLU A 324 -0.38 0.34 9.91
C GLU A 324 1.10 0.67 10.20
N ALA A 325 2.02 0.20 9.36
CA ALA A 325 3.44 0.48 9.49
C ALA A 325 3.75 1.97 9.31
N ALA A 326 3.18 2.63 8.30
CA ALA A 326 3.45 4.05 8.06
C ALA A 326 2.91 4.95 9.19
N LYS A 327 1.78 4.60 9.81
CA LYS A 327 1.27 5.32 10.99
C LYS A 327 2.10 5.01 12.23
N GLY A 328 2.34 3.74 12.53
CA GLY A 328 3.03 3.32 13.75
C GLY A 328 4.53 3.60 13.75
N GLU A 329 5.22 3.47 12.60
CA GLU A 329 6.67 3.59 12.52
C GLU A 329 7.15 5.00 12.16
N VAL A 330 6.44 5.67 11.23
CA VAL A 330 6.90 6.96 10.68
C VAL A 330 5.89 8.10 10.82
N GLY A 331 4.85 7.93 11.64
CA GLY A 331 3.92 9.00 12.02
C GLY A 331 3.13 9.59 10.85
N LEU A 332 2.68 8.77 9.89
CA LEU A 332 1.92 9.21 8.72
C LEU A 332 0.68 10.06 9.08
N ASP A 333 0.07 9.84 10.25
CA ASP A 333 -1.13 10.52 10.75
C ASP A 333 -0.88 11.49 11.93
N GLU A 334 0.38 11.64 12.38
CA GLU A 334 0.73 12.44 13.55
C GLU A 334 0.97 13.92 13.26
N TYR A 335 0.79 14.34 12.01
CA TYR A 335 0.94 15.74 11.62
C TYR A 335 -0.14 16.65 12.21
N GLU A 336 0.23 17.91 12.45
CA GLU A 336 -0.66 18.98 12.94
C GLU A 336 -0.91 20.07 11.89
N VAL A 337 -0.29 19.97 10.70
CA VAL A 337 -0.51 20.91 9.60
C VAL A 337 -1.95 20.86 9.13
N ARG A 338 -2.50 22.07 8.79
CA ARG A 338 -3.89 22.23 8.37
C ARG A 338 -4.02 22.56 6.88
N SER A 339 -2.96 23.10 6.27
CA SER A 339 -2.99 23.51 4.87
C SER A 339 -2.88 22.32 3.91
N TRP A 340 -3.38 22.50 2.70
CA TRP A 340 -3.23 21.60 1.57
C TRP A 340 -1.77 21.25 1.31
N THR A 341 -0.93 22.26 1.18
CA THR A 341 0.51 22.09 0.94
C THR A 341 1.18 21.33 2.06
N GLY A 342 0.89 21.69 3.32
CA GLY A 342 1.49 21.03 4.48
C GLY A 342 1.12 19.53 4.55
N TRP A 343 -0.14 19.17 4.23
CA TRP A 343 -0.56 17.77 4.18
C TRP A 343 0.24 16.98 3.13
N HIS A 344 0.31 17.47 1.90
CA HIS A 344 1.03 16.79 0.83
C HIS A 344 2.51 16.64 1.15
N ARG A 345 3.12 17.64 1.77
CA ARG A 345 4.52 17.63 2.15
C ARG A 345 4.81 16.61 3.25
N HIS A 346 4.07 16.66 4.35
CA HIS A 346 4.25 15.69 5.45
C HIS A 346 4.01 14.27 4.97
N VAL A 347 2.87 14.01 4.33
CA VAL A 347 2.51 12.66 3.89
C VAL A 347 3.55 12.10 2.91
N THR A 348 4.09 12.92 2.00
CA THR A 348 5.14 12.46 1.07
C THR A 348 6.44 12.10 1.80
N LEU A 349 6.87 12.92 2.78
CA LEU A 349 8.06 12.60 3.59
C LEU A 349 7.85 11.36 4.46
N ALA A 350 6.68 11.18 5.05
CA ALA A 350 6.34 9.97 5.80
C ALA A 350 6.31 8.72 4.89
N MET A 351 5.77 8.84 3.68
CA MET A 351 5.82 7.76 2.68
C MET A 351 7.27 7.43 2.28
N LEU A 352 8.13 8.43 2.12
CA LEU A 352 9.55 8.23 1.81
C LEU A 352 10.28 7.53 2.96
N ALA A 353 10.05 7.94 4.20
CA ALA A 353 10.59 7.28 5.39
C ALA A 353 10.12 5.81 5.48
N HIS A 354 8.83 5.54 5.21
CA HIS A 354 8.32 4.17 5.15
C HIS A 354 8.94 3.35 4.01
N ALA A 355 9.10 3.93 2.83
CA ALA A 355 9.77 3.27 1.69
C ALA A 355 11.22 2.92 2.02
N TYR A 356 11.97 3.82 2.67
CA TYR A 356 13.31 3.55 3.18
C TYR A 356 13.32 2.33 4.12
N LEU A 357 12.41 2.25 5.10
CA LEU A 357 12.31 1.08 5.98
C LEU A 357 12.04 -0.21 5.21
N ALA A 358 11.19 -0.17 4.18
CA ALA A 358 10.91 -1.32 3.33
C ALA A 358 12.15 -1.79 2.55
N VAL A 359 12.96 -0.87 2.03
CA VAL A 359 14.21 -1.16 1.30
C VAL A 359 15.28 -1.72 2.24
N VAL A 360 15.51 -1.09 3.38
CA VAL A 360 16.46 -1.56 4.41
C VAL A 360 16.09 -2.98 4.88
N ARG A 361 14.80 -3.23 5.11
CA ARG A 361 14.30 -4.58 5.45
C ARG A 361 14.61 -5.61 4.35
N ARG A 362 14.44 -5.24 3.09
CA ARG A 362 14.80 -6.11 1.95
C ARG A 362 16.29 -6.45 1.97
N HIS A 363 17.16 -5.45 2.15
CA HIS A 363 18.60 -5.65 2.22
C HIS A 363 18.99 -6.56 3.40
N ALA A 364 18.40 -6.34 4.57
CA ALA A 364 18.63 -7.18 5.75
C ALA A 364 18.21 -8.65 5.56
N ILE A 365 17.14 -8.91 4.79
CA ILE A 365 16.69 -10.27 4.46
C ILE A 365 17.64 -10.93 3.46
N ARG A 366 18.11 -10.22 2.44
CA ARG A 366 19.07 -10.74 1.44
C ARG A 366 20.43 -11.09 2.05
N GLY A 367 20.91 -10.30 3.01
CA GLY A 367 22.17 -10.56 3.72
C GLY A 367 22.14 -11.76 4.69
N ARG A 368 20.96 -12.30 4.96
CA ARG A 368 20.78 -13.50 5.81
C ARG A 368 20.66 -14.74 4.93
N GLY A 369 21.37 -15.09 3.98
CA GLY A 369 21.26 -16.30 3.15
C GLY A 369 19.88 -17.00 3.09
N PRO A 370 19.58 -17.87 2.18
CA PRO A 370 18.27 -18.49 2.09
C PRO A 370 18.01 -19.31 3.37
N ARG A 371 17.04 -18.87 4.19
CA ARG A 371 16.43 -19.80 5.16
C ARG A 371 15.81 -20.93 4.35
N PRO A 372 15.97 -22.21 4.73
CA PRO A 372 15.24 -23.31 4.10
C PRO A 372 13.74 -23.02 4.27
N ARG A 373 13.13 -22.50 3.24
CA ARG A 373 11.67 -22.35 3.16
C ARG A 373 11.13 -23.74 2.89
N GLY A 374 10.28 -24.25 3.77
CA GLY A 374 9.32 -25.26 3.36
C GLY A 374 8.72 -24.80 2.04
N ARG A 375 8.66 -25.69 1.06
CA ARG A 375 8.26 -25.42 -0.33
C ARG A 375 7.05 -24.48 -0.41
N LEU A 376 7.31 -23.20 -0.57
CA LEU A 376 6.37 -22.24 -1.15
C LEU A 376 6.64 -22.29 -2.64
N ALA A 377 5.67 -22.77 -3.40
CA ALA A 377 5.68 -22.69 -4.85
C ALA A 377 5.99 -21.25 -5.25
N ALA A 378 6.99 -21.07 -6.10
CA ALA A 378 7.34 -19.78 -6.67
C ALA A 378 6.12 -19.24 -7.45
N PRO A 379 5.67 -18.01 -7.19
CA PRO A 379 4.48 -17.49 -7.84
C PRO A 379 4.65 -17.22 -9.34
N TYR A 380 5.87 -17.22 -9.86
CA TYR A 380 6.15 -16.97 -11.29
C TYR A 380 7.44 -17.69 -11.69
N GLY A 381 7.30 -18.91 -12.19
CA GLY A 381 8.38 -19.68 -12.80
C GLY A 381 7.84 -20.53 -13.94
N SER A 382 8.28 -20.19 -15.15
CA SER A 382 8.01 -20.96 -16.37
C SER A 382 8.39 -22.43 -16.20
N ARG A 383 7.42 -23.34 -16.26
CA ARG A 383 7.52 -24.66 -16.92
C ARG A 383 6.21 -25.45 -16.79
N SER A 384 5.80 -26.03 -17.93
CA SER A 384 4.63 -26.86 -18.21
C SER A 384 3.27 -26.12 -18.24
N ALA A 385 2.61 -26.19 -19.40
CA ALA A 385 1.33 -25.58 -19.69
C ALA A 385 0.25 -25.99 -18.68
N PRO A 386 -0.41 -25.04 -18.01
CA PRO A 386 -1.52 -25.31 -17.11
C PRO A 386 -2.83 -25.49 -17.88
N ALA A 387 -3.75 -26.26 -17.31
CA ALA A 387 -5.07 -26.45 -17.87
C ALA A 387 -5.87 -25.14 -17.86
N PRO A 388 -6.62 -24.82 -18.91
CA PRO A 388 -7.40 -23.59 -19.02
C PRO A 388 -8.51 -23.54 -17.96
N LEU A 389 -8.90 -22.32 -17.54
CA LEU A 389 -9.95 -22.04 -16.54
C LEU A 389 -11.26 -22.80 -16.76
N ALA A 390 -11.58 -23.14 -18.03
CA ALA A 390 -12.73 -23.99 -18.37
C ALA A 390 -12.66 -25.43 -17.78
N SER A 391 -11.49 -25.90 -17.37
CA SER A 391 -11.29 -27.24 -16.81
C SER A 391 -11.52 -27.30 -15.30
N CYS A 392 -11.61 -26.16 -14.62
CA CYS A 392 -11.86 -26.11 -13.17
C CYS A 392 -13.26 -26.61 -12.78
N LEU A 393 -14.22 -26.58 -13.69
CA LEU A 393 -15.57 -27.11 -13.47
C LEU A 393 -15.68 -28.63 -13.70
N GLY A 394 -14.65 -29.28 -14.25
CA GLY A 394 -14.70 -30.70 -14.65
C GLY A 394 -13.90 -31.70 -13.82
N LYS A 395 -13.10 -31.30 -12.82
CA LYS A 395 -12.16 -32.21 -12.12
C LYS A 395 -12.43 -32.51 -10.65
N ALA A 396 -13.56 -32.15 -10.09
CA ALA A 396 -13.92 -32.45 -8.70
C ALA A 396 -14.39 -33.90 -8.44
N ALA A 397 -14.26 -34.80 -9.40
CA ALA A 397 -14.58 -36.22 -9.23
C ALA A 397 -13.32 -37.09 -9.34
N ARG A 398 -12.52 -37.16 -8.29
CA ARG A 398 -11.69 -38.32 -7.88
C ARG A 398 -10.57 -37.87 -6.93
N SER A 399 -10.74 -38.11 -5.63
CA SER A 399 -9.78 -38.84 -4.78
C SER A 399 -10.19 -38.68 -3.30
N ARG A 400 -10.67 -39.76 -2.75
CA ARG A 400 -10.68 -39.99 -1.30
C ARG A 400 -9.37 -40.67 -0.93
N SER A 401 -8.70 -40.13 0.06
CA SER A 401 -8.00 -40.95 1.10
C SER A 401 -7.32 -40.01 2.12
N HIS A 402 -7.69 -40.19 3.37
CA HIS A 402 -7.02 -39.65 4.56
C HIS A 402 -5.69 -40.38 4.81
N PRO A 403 -4.74 -39.82 5.58
CA PRO A 403 -4.78 -40.06 7.03
C PRO A 403 -4.41 -38.87 7.93
N ARG A 404 -4.77 -39.05 9.20
CA ARG A 404 -4.47 -38.28 10.41
C ARG A 404 -2.97 -38.07 10.61
N LEU A 405 -2.57 -37.00 11.26
CA LEU A 405 -1.74 -37.04 12.47
C LEU A 405 -1.65 -35.70 13.20
N VAL A 406 -1.70 -35.85 14.49
CA VAL A 406 -1.58 -34.95 15.62
C VAL A 406 -0.15 -34.36 15.71
N GLY A 407 -0.01 -33.11 16.14
CA GLY A 407 1.27 -32.52 16.55
C GLY A 407 1.10 -31.12 17.14
N LEU A 408 1.07 -31.06 18.46
CA LEU A 408 1.21 -29.85 19.28
C LEU A 408 2.56 -29.17 19.00
N ALA A 409 2.56 -27.86 18.79
CA ALA A 409 3.76 -27.06 18.96
C ALA A 409 3.41 -25.67 19.52
N THR A 410 3.99 -25.41 20.64
CA THR A 410 3.98 -24.22 21.48
C THR A 410 4.46 -22.97 20.77
N THR A 411 3.73 -21.88 20.90
CA THR A 411 4.07 -20.54 20.44
C THR A 411 5.03 -19.86 21.42
N THR A 412 6.20 -19.47 20.92
CA THR A 412 7.10 -18.53 21.61
C THR A 412 6.96 -17.15 20.96
N PRO A 413 6.81 -16.07 21.72
CA PRO A 413 6.70 -14.72 21.16
C PRO A 413 8.04 -14.25 20.58
N ALA A 414 8.00 -13.61 19.41
CA ALA A 414 9.17 -13.01 18.78
C ALA A 414 9.72 -11.88 19.66
N ALA A 415 10.98 -12.00 20.06
CA ALA A 415 11.68 -11.00 20.82
C ALA A 415 11.97 -9.76 19.97
N ARG A 416 11.65 -8.58 20.49
CA ARG A 416 12.08 -7.28 19.97
C ARG A 416 13.60 -7.20 20.07
N GLN A 417 14.27 -6.99 18.96
CA GLN A 417 15.69 -6.63 18.95
C GLN A 417 15.81 -5.12 18.78
N THR A 418 16.21 -4.46 19.86
CA THR A 418 16.60 -3.04 19.87
C THR A 418 18.08 -2.98 19.55
N ILE A 419 18.46 -2.30 18.48
CA ILE A 419 19.86 -2.03 18.17
C ILE A 419 20.15 -0.60 18.59
N THR A 420 20.92 -0.45 19.66
CA THR A 420 21.45 0.83 20.13
C THR A 420 22.81 1.06 19.51
N LEU A 421 23.01 2.19 18.84
CA LEU A 421 24.32 2.61 18.38
C LEU A 421 25.09 3.25 19.54
N ASP A 422 26.30 2.77 19.78
CA ASP A 422 27.16 3.21 20.89
C ASP A 422 27.62 4.67 20.66
N PRO A 423 27.51 5.57 21.65
CA PRO A 423 27.79 6.98 21.50
C PRO A 423 29.28 7.37 21.61
N GLN A 424 30.21 6.45 21.44
CA GLN A 424 31.64 6.77 21.64
C GLN A 424 32.39 7.38 20.45
N ASN A 425 31.72 7.99 19.47
CA ASN A 425 32.46 8.80 18.49
C ASN A 425 32.00 10.28 18.56
N GLN A 426 32.51 10.97 19.55
CA GLN A 426 32.26 12.39 19.82
C GLN A 426 32.99 13.26 18.78
N ASN A 427 32.48 13.42 17.57
CA ASN A 427 32.74 14.59 16.72
C ASN A 427 31.81 14.74 15.50
N SER A 428 30.60 14.20 15.53
CA SER A 428 29.55 14.60 14.59
C SER A 428 28.22 14.73 15.34
N SER A 429 27.68 15.92 15.32
CA SER A 429 26.40 16.26 15.97
C SER A 429 25.18 15.65 15.25
N THR A 430 25.19 14.34 15.03
CA THR A 430 24.06 13.61 14.46
C THR A 430 23.40 12.79 15.55
N PRO A 431 22.11 12.97 15.87
CA PRO A 431 21.43 12.17 16.87
C PRO A 431 21.37 10.70 16.44
N ALA A 432 21.60 9.82 17.41
CA ALA A 432 21.53 8.38 17.20
C ALA A 432 20.14 7.97 16.71
N VAL A 433 20.06 7.34 15.52
CA VAL A 433 18.83 6.80 14.97
C VAL A 433 18.68 5.36 15.47
N VAL A 434 17.68 5.11 16.29
CA VAL A 434 17.29 3.76 16.71
C VAL A 434 16.27 3.21 15.72
N LEU A 435 16.65 2.18 14.98
CA LEU A 435 15.76 1.48 14.05
C LEU A 435 15.22 0.21 14.70
N ILE A 436 13.91 0.14 14.86
CA ILE A 436 13.21 -1.07 15.29
C ILE A 436 12.84 -1.85 14.03
N VAL A 437 13.41 -3.03 13.85
CA VAL A 437 13.10 -3.93 12.73
C VAL A 437 12.24 -5.07 13.26
N TRP A 438 11.02 -5.20 12.73
CA TRP A 438 10.05 -6.27 13.01
C TRP A 438 10.25 -7.50 12.10
#